data_4bda52e7693de7b2d32925ff92470e44
#
_entry.id   4bda52e7693de7b2d32925ff92470e44
#
_cell.length_a   1.000
_cell.length_b   1.000
_cell.length_c   1.000
_cell.angle_alpha   90.00
_cell.angle_beta   90.00
_cell.angle_gamma   90.00
#
_symmetry.space_group_name_H-M   'P 1'
#
loop_
_entity.id
_entity.type
_entity.pdbx_description
1 polymer ?
#
loop_
_entity_poly.entity_id
_entity_poly.type
_entity_poly.pdbx_seq_one_letter_code
_entity_poly.pdbx_strand_id
1 'polypeptide(L)'
;FGMMLSIFGAWAFEGNGPISNPQTHMRSVTALWPNVEHMLLLSEFVTEGSFTDLGRLNGGRVSIGMRNSGAEITGFYILDALNINHEKNLSVAYLGYGPSADALQDGNIIGLNAPGGPPMAALTRAHALLGDDLTILEVTQDELDLINSF
;
A
#
# COMPACT_ATOMS: atom_id res chain seq x y z
N PHE A 1 -17.43 9.76 -17.46
CA PHE A 1 -16.43 8.67 -17.48
C PHE A 1 -15.33 8.99 -16.48
N GLY A 2 -14.79 7.96 -15.79
CA GLY A 2 -13.69 8.08 -14.84
C GLY A 2 -12.88 6.79 -14.78
N MET A 3 -11.66 6.88 -14.23
CA MET A 3 -10.82 5.73 -13.90
C MET A 3 -10.77 5.58 -12.39
N MET A 4 -10.87 4.35 -11.91
CA MET A 4 -10.79 4.02 -10.49
C MET A 4 -10.22 2.61 -10.30
N LEU A 5 -9.73 2.32 -9.11
CA LEU A 5 -9.40 0.95 -8.72
C LEU A 5 -10.68 0.09 -8.68
N SER A 6 -10.57 -1.18 -9.05
CA SER A 6 -11.71 -2.11 -9.09
C SER A 6 -12.40 -2.24 -7.73
N ILE A 7 -11.64 -2.25 -6.63
CA ILE A 7 -12.18 -2.30 -5.27
C ILE A 7 -13.10 -1.11 -4.96
N PHE A 8 -12.73 0.11 -5.36
CA PHE A 8 -13.60 1.28 -5.18
C PHE A 8 -14.85 1.21 -6.05
N GLY A 9 -14.73 0.64 -7.25
CA GLY A 9 -15.85 0.39 -8.13
C GLY A 9 -16.85 -0.59 -7.50
N ALA A 10 -16.36 -1.68 -6.91
CA ALA A 10 -17.18 -2.65 -6.20
C ALA A 10 -17.86 -2.00 -4.97
N TRP A 11 -17.10 -1.34 -4.11
CA TRP A 11 -17.67 -0.63 -2.95
C TRP A 11 -18.72 0.41 -3.34
N ALA A 12 -18.47 1.18 -4.40
CA ALA A 12 -19.45 2.15 -4.87
C ALA A 12 -20.72 1.48 -5.41
N PHE A 13 -20.59 0.37 -6.13
CA PHE A 13 -21.74 -0.35 -6.67
C PHE A 13 -22.59 -0.98 -5.57
N GLU A 14 -21.94 -1.58 -4.58
CA GLU A 14 -22.58 -2.30 -3.46
C GLU A 14 -23.01 -1.37 -2.30
N GLY A 15 -22.42 -0.19 -2.18
CA GLY A 15 -22.61 0.71 -1.02
C GLY A 15 -21.81 0.27 0.19
N ASN A 16 -20.61 -0.23 -0.01
CA ASN A 16 -19.70 -0.75 1.02
C ASN A 16 -18.48 0.17 1.23
N GLY A 17 -17.66 -0.17 2.21
CA GLY A 17 -16.44 0.57 2.55
C GLY A 17 -16.73 2.05 2.83
N PRO A 18 -15.96 2.97 2.24
CA PRO A 18 -16.16 4.42 2.45
C PRO A 18 -17.38 4.99 1.70
N ILE A 19 -18.08 4.19 0.90
CA ILE A 19 -19.20 4.62 0.06
C ILE A 19 -20.48 3.97 0.53
N SER A 20 -21.23 4.66 1.41
CA SER A 20 -22.42 4.11 2.07
C SER A 20 -23.69 4.03 1.20
N ASN A 21 -23.72 4.72 0.05
CA ASN A 21 -24.90 4.75 -0.83
C ASN A 21 -24.59 3.98 -2.14
N PRO A 22 -25.27 2.85 -2.43
CA PRO A 22 -25.06 2.07 -3.64
C PRO A 22 -25.25 2.88 -4.92
N GLN A 23 -24.27 2.79 -5.82
CA GLN A 23 -24.28 3.46 -7.13
C GLN A 23 -24.58 2.44 -8.23
N THR A 24 -25.74 1.79 -8.18
CA THR A 24 -26.11 0.66 -9.03
C THR A 24 -26.24 0.99 -10.52
N HIS A 25 -26.22 2.28 -10.89
CA HIS A 25 -26.21 2.73 -12.28
C HIS A 25 -24.81 2.75 -12.91
N MET A 26 -23.75 2.56 -12.12
CA MET A 26 -22.38 2.46 -12.66
C MET A 26 -22.20 1.24 -13.52
N ARG A 27 -21.37 1.35 -14.54
CA ARG A 27 -20.98 0.24 -15.43
C ARG A 27 -19.49 0.30 -15.70
N SER A 28 -18.81 -0.84 -15.59
CA SER A 28 -17.43 -1.00 -16.03
C SER A 28 -17.40 -1.06 -17.56
N VAL A 29 -16.51 -0.30 -18.16
CA VAL A 29 -16.29 -0.33 -19.61
C VAL A 29 -15.16 -1.31 -19.95
N THR A 30 -14.05 -1.23 -19.20
CA THR A 30 -12.89 -2.10 -19.39
C THR A 30 -11.97 -2.04 -18.17
N ALA A 31 -11.15 -3.08 -17.99
CA ALA A 31 -9.97 -3.05 -17.13
C ALA A 31 -8.76 -2.62 -17.97
N LEU A 32 -7.95 -1.71 -17.46
CA LEU A 32 -6.80 -1.16 -18.19
C LEU A 32 -5.50 -1.91 -17.90
N TRP A 33 -5.16 -2.07 -16.60
CA TRP A 33 -3.98 -2.79 -16.13
C TRP A 33 -4.18 -3.26 -14.68
N PRO A 34 -3.43 -4.27 -14.23
CA PRO A 34 -3.43 -4.66 -12.82
C PRO A 34 -2.81 -3.56 -11.98
N ASN A 35 -3.39 -3.30 -10.80
CA ASN A 35 -2.80 -2.48 -9.76
C ASN A 35 -2.21 -3.40 -8.70
N VAL A 36 -0.89 -3.40 -8.55
CA VAL A 36 -0.17 -4.27 -7.62
C VAL A 36 0.24 -3.43 -6.41
N GLU A 37 -0.02 -3.93 -5.21
CA GLU A 37 0.51 -3.32 -3.99
C GLU A 37 2.01 -3.63 -3.87
N HIS A 38 2.79 -2.58 -3.67
CA HIS A 38 4.23 -2.71 -3.42
C HIS A 38 4.53 -2.07 -2.07
N MET A 39 4.80 -2.91 -1.09
CA MET A 39 5.24 -2.48 0.24
C MET A 39 6.73 -2.74 0.36
N LEU A 40 7.50 -1.68 0.61
CA LEU A 40 8.95 -1.73 0.72
C LEU A 40 9.38 -1.31 2.11
N LEU A 41 10.40 -1.99 2.63
CA LEU A 41 11.12 -1.61 3.84
C LEU A 41 12.63 -1.56 3.59
N LEU A 42 13.35 -0.73 4.36
CA LEU A 42 14.79 -0.89 4.48
C LEU A 42 15.09 -2.26 5.08
N SER A 43 16.06 -2.98 4.48
CA SER A 43 16.33 -4.39 4.76
C SER A 43 16.70 -4.66 6.23
N GLU A 44 17.27 -3.68 6.92
CA GLU A 44 17.58 -3.77 8.36
C GLU A 44 16.34 -3.90 9.27
N PHE A 45 15.14 -3.51 8.79
CA PHE A 45 13.87 -3.63 9.51
C PHE A 45 13.07 -4.87 9.09
N VAL A 46 13.57 -5.68 8.18
CA VAL A 46 12.91 -6.88 7.68
C VAL A 46 13.30 -8.09 8.53
N THR A 47 12.30 -8.86 8.92
CA THR A 47 12.48 -10.09 9.73
C THR A 47 12.08 -11.34 8.94
N GLU A 48 10.89 -11.34 8.36
CA GLU A 48 10.32 -12.46 7.62
C GLU A 48 10.18 -12.16 6.12
N GLY A 49 10.24 -10.89 5.75
CA GLY A 49 10.08 -10.44 4.37
C GLY A 49 8.60 -10.39 3.94
N SER A 50 7.67 -10.41 4.89
CA SER A 50 6.24 -10.36 4.63
C SER A 50 5.60 -9.08 5.19
N PHE A 51 4.33 -8.83 4.86
CA PHE A 51 3.61 -7.64 5.33
C PHE A 51 3.47 -7.60 6.85
N THR A 52 3.49 -8.75 7.54
CA THR A 52 3.47 -8.81 9.00
C THR A 52 4.68 -8.13 9.66
N ASP A 53 5.78 -7.92 8.96
CA ASP A 53 6.94 -7.16 9.46
C ASP A 53 6.57 -5.71 9.81
N LEU A 54 5.56 -5.13 9.13
CA LEU A 54 5.05 -3.78 9.45
C LEU A 54 4.51 -3.68 10.88
N GLY A 55 3.95 -4.78 11.41
CA GLY A 55 3.47 -4.85 12.80
C GLY A 55 4.58 -4.81 13.85
N ARG A 56 5.84 -4.98 13.45
CA ARG A 56 7.02 -5.04 14.34
C ARG A 56 7.85 -3.76 14.38
N LEU A 57 7.46 -2.74 13.60
CA LEU A 57 8.28 -1.53 13.41
C LEU A 57 8.30 -0.57 14.61
N ASN A 58 7.45 -0.79 15.63
CA ASN A 58 7.46 -0.04 16.89
C ASN A 58 7.49 1.49 16.74
N GLY A 59 6.67 2.02 15.85
CA GLY A 59 6.60 3.45 15.55
C GLY A 59 7.53 3.89 14.40
N GLY A 60 8.11 2.95 13.66
CA GLY A 60 8.88 3.25 12.46
C GLY A 60 8.09 4.07 11.45
N ARG A 61 8.73 5.04 10.83
CA ARG A 61 8.05 5.98 9.94
C ARG A 61 7.91 5.41 8.54
N VAL A 62 6.66 5.18 8.11
CA VAL A 62 6.33 4.58 6.81
C VAL A 62 5.39 5.49 6.03
N SER A 63 5.66 5.70 4.73
CA SER A 63 4.74 6.42 3.84
C SER A 63 3.68 5.47 3.29
N ILE A 64 2.41 5.76 3.56
CA ILE A 64 1.26 4.95 3.09
C ILE A 64 0.61 5.55 1.82
N GLY A 65 1.10 6.67 1.34
CA GLY A 65 0.53 7.41 0.22
C GLY A 65 -0.02 8.76 0.66
N MET A 66 -0.46 9.57 -0.29
CA MET A 66 -1.06 10.88 0.02
C MET A 66 -2.40 10.72 0.73
N ARG A 67 -2.75 11.68 1.58
CA ARG A 67 -4.07 11.70 2.24
C ARG A 67 -5.21 11.67 1.22
N ASN A 68 -6.22 10.86 1.53
CA ASN A 68 -7.39 10.62 0.68
C ASN A 68 -7.06 10.03 -0.70
N SER A 69 -5.90 9.41 -0.85
CA SER A 69 -5.53 8.67 -2.07
C SER A 69 -5.97 7.21 -2.00
N GLY A 70 -6.04 6.57 -3.17
CA GLY A 70 -6.26 5.12 -3.24
C GLY A 70 -5.19 4.33 -2.49
N ALA A 71 -3.93 4.77 -2.54
CA ALA A 71 -2.83 4.14 -1.84
C ALA A 71 -3.00 4.14 -0.31
N GLU A 72 -3.45 5.26 0.26
CA GLU A 72 -3.75 5.34 1.69
C GLU A 72 -4.86 4.37 2.08
N ILE A 73 -5.96 4.38 1.33
CA ILE A 73 -7.14 3.58 1.67
C ILE A 73 -6.83 2.08 1.53
N THR A 74 -6.19 1.65 0.43
CA THR A 74 -5.82 0.24 0.26
C THR A 74 -4.75 -0.20 1.24
N GLY A 75 -3.77 0.68 1.53
CA GLY A 75 -2.75 0.40 2.53
C GLY A 75 -3.33 0.17 3.92
N PHE A 76 -4.23 1.04 4.39
CA PHE A 76 -4.90 0.84 5.68
C PHE A 76 -5.83 -0.38 5.67
N TYR A 77 -6.56 -0.62 4.58
CA TYR A 77 -7.38 -1.83 4.45
C TYR A 77 -6.55 -3.11 4.66
N ILE A 78 -5.37 -3.19 4.04
CA ILE A 78 -4.46 -4.33 4.19
C ILE A 78 -3.95 -4.44 5.64
N LEU A 79 -3.51 -3.32 6.24
CA LEU A 79 -3.03 -3.33 7.63
C LEU A 79 -4.12 -3.78 8.60
N ASP A 80 -5.35 -3.30 8.43
CA ASP A 80 -6.49 -3.68 9.27
C ASP A 80 -6.84 -5.17 9.09
N ALA A 81 -6.85 -5.68 7.85
CA ALA A 81 -7.07 -7.09 7.56
C ALA A 81 -6.03 -8.00 8.22
N LEU A 82 -4.77 -7.55 8.29
CA LEU A 82 -3.69 -8.26 8.96
C LEU A 82 -3.62 -8.00 10.47
N ASN A 83 -4.60 -7.30 11.06
CA ASN A 83 -4.64 -6.89 12.46
C ASN A 83 -3.40 -6.06 12.90
N ILE A 84 -2.81 -5.32 11.97
CA ILE A 84 -1.69 -4.42 12.25
C ILE A 84 -2.24 -3.06 12.63
N ASN A 85 -2.13 -2.70 13.90
CA ASN A 85 -2.58 -1.41 14.39
C ASN A 85 -1.59 -0.31 13.95
N HIS A 86 -1.91 0.39 12.87
CA HIS A 86 -1.05 1.41 12.28
C HIS A 86 -0.75 2.58 13.24
N GLU A 87 -1.66 2.93 14.16
CA GLU A 87 -1.43 4.00 15.15
C GLU A 87 -0.38 3.64 16.20
N LYS A 88 -0.23 2.35 16.49
CA LYS A 88 0.74 1.82 17.47
C LYS A 88 2.04 1.38 16.82
N ASN A 89 1.93 0.71 15.69
CA ASN A 89 3.07 0.07 15.05
C ASN A 89 3.82 1.00 14.10
N LEU A 90 3.16 2.03 13.55
CA LEU A 90 3.73 2.92 12.54
C LEU A 90 3.66 4.39 12.96
N SER A 91 4.61 5.17 12.47
CA SER A 91 4.51 6.63 12.36
C SER A 91 4.18 6.96 10.89
N VAL A 92 2.90 7.18 10.58
CA VAL A 92 2.44 7.31 9.19
C VAL A 92 2.88 8.64 8.58
N ALA A 93 3.57 8.55 7.43
CA ALA A 93 3.85 9.67 6.55
C ALA A 93 2.89 9.65 5.34
N TYR A 94 2.45 10.83 4.89
CA TYR A 94 1.49 10.96 3.79
C TYR A 94 2.17 11.64 2.59
N LEU A 95 2.97 10.87 1.86
CA LEU A 95 3.77 11.38 0.74
C LEU A 95 3.31 10.74 -0.58
N GLY A 96 3.51 11.45 -1.69
CA GLY A 96 3.39 10.86 -3.02
C GLY A 96 4.57 9.94 -3.34
N TYR A 97 4.47 9.11 -4.39
CA TYR A 97 5.46 8.07 -4.68
C TYR A 97 6.90 8.60 -4.88
N GLY A 98 7.06 9.69 -5.64
CA GLY A 98 8.38 10.31 -5.83
C GLY A 98 8.97 10.84 -4.52
N PRO A 99 8.26 11.74 -3.81
CA PRO A 99 8.67 12.19 -2.48
C PRO A 99 8.89 11.07 -1.46
N SER A 100 8.16 9.96 -1.53
CA SER A 100 8.42 8.80 -0.66
C SER A 100 9.75 8.13 -0.98
N ALA A 101 10.09 7.96 -2.28
CA ALA A 101 11.37 7.41 -2.68
C ALA A 101 12.55 8.30 -2.24
N ASP A 102 12.39 9.63 -2.37
CA ASP A 102 13.38 10.59 -1.88
C ASP A 102 13.54 10.53 -0.34
N ALA A 103 12.42 10.52 0.39
CA ALA A 103 12.42 10.44 1.85
C ALA A 103 13.02 9.12 2.38
N LEU A 104 12.84 8.02 1.65
CA LEU A 104 13.45 6.72 1.96
C LEU A 104 14.97 6.78 1.78
N GLN A 105 15.44 7.34 0.67
CA GLN A 105 16.86 7.56 0.40
C GLN A 105 17.54 8.45 1.44
N ASP A 106 16.83 9.49 1.90
CA ASP A 106 17.34 10.45 2.90
C ASP A 106 17.25 9.90 4.34
N GLY A 107 16.72 8.69 4.55
CA GLY A 107 16.52 8.10 5.86
C GLY A 107 15.42 8.77 6.70
N ASN A 108 14.55 9.57 6.07
CA ASN A 108 13.43 10.24 6.74
C ASN A 108 12.22 9.32 6.95
N ILE A 109 12.14 8.22 6.21
CA ILE A 109 11.22 7.10 6.40
C ILE A 109 11.98 5.79 6.24
N ILE A 110 11.44 4.71 6.80
CA ILE A 110 12.04 3.37 6.73
C ILE A 110 11.29 2.43 5.78
N GLY A 111 10.15 2.87 5.27
CA GLY A 111 9.36 2.10 4.31
C GLY A 111 8.34 2.95 3.58
N LEU A 112 7.79 2.40 2.51
CA LEU A 112 6.75 3.05 1.73
C LEU A 112 5.78 2.03 1.12
N ASN A 113 4.53 2.46 0.93
CA ASN A 113 3.53 1.80 0.10
C ASN A 113 3.38 2.55 -1.23
N ALA A 114 3.45 1.82 -2.34
CA ALA A 114 3.31 2.38 -3.67
C ALA A 114 2.51 1.43 -4.58
N PRO A 115 1.16 1.42 -4.48
CA PRO A 115 0.35 0.66 -5.40
C PRO A 115 0.40 1.22 -6.83
N GLY A 116 0.52 0.31 -7.80
CA GLY A 116 0.55 0.72 -9.20
C GLY A 116 0.87 -0.41 -10.17
N GLY A 117 0.83 -0.11 -11.45
CA GLY A 117 1.24 -1.04 -12.51
C GLY A 117 2.77 -1.08 -12.64
N PRO A 118 3.41 -2.27 -12.50
CA PRO A 118 4.85 -2.38 -12.68
C PRO A 118 5.26 -2.21 -14.16
N PRO A 119 6.47 -1.67 -14.45
CA PRO A 119 7.43 -1.10 -13.50
C PRO A 119 7.07 0.33 -13.08
N MET A 120 7.21 0.63 -11.78
CA MET A 120 6.98 1.98 -11.26
C MET A 120 8.29 2.76 -11.15
N ALA A 121 8.35 3.95 -11.77
CA ALA A 121 9.56 4.75 -11.81
C ALA A 121 10.13 5.10 -10.43
N ALA A 122 9.26 5.39 -9.44
CA ALA A 122 9.68 5.68 -8.08
C ALA A 122 10.38 4.49 -7.42
N LEU A 123 9.83 3.28 -7.59
CA LEU A 123 10.40 2.06 -7.04
C LEU A 123 11.69 1.65 -7.74
N THR A 124 11.72 1.76 -9.07
CA THR A 124 12.94 1.51 -9.87
C THR A 124 14.07 2.42 -9.42
N ARG A 125 13.76 3.71 -9.17
CA ARG A 125 14.76 4.65 -8.68
C ARG A 125 15.21 4.33 -7.25
N ALA A 126 14.29 4.05 -6.33
CA ALA A 126 14.63 3.67 -4.97
C ALA A 126 15.53 2.44 -4.94
N HIS A 127 15.20 1.40 -5.72
CA HIS A 127 16.01 0.20 -5.81
C HIS A 127 17.39 0.45 -6.46
N ALA A 128 17.46 1.31 -7.48
CA ALA A 128 18.74 1.66 -8.11
C ALA A 128 19.69 2.40 -7.16
N LEU A 129 19.17 3.12 -6.16
CA LEU A 129 19.95 3.90 -5.18
C LEU A 129 20.32 3.08 -3.94
N LEU A 130 19.41 2.24 -3.45
CA LEU A 130 19.54 1.51 -2.19
C LEU A 130 19.98 0.05 -2.40
N GLY A 131 19.70 -0.51 -3.57
CA GLY A 131 20.12 -1.89 -3.87
C GLY A 131 19.63 -2.90 -2.84
N ASP A 132 20.56 -3.65 -2.26
CA ASP A 132 20.30 -4.69 -1.26
C ASP A 132 19.83 -4.13 0.10
N ASP A 133 19.95 -2.82 0.33
CA ASP A 133 19.44 -2.17 1.53
C ASP A 133 17.92 -1.96 1.48
N LEU A 134 17.26 -2.34 0.37
CA LEU A 134 15.82 -2.21 0.18
C LEU A 134 15.18 -3.56 -0.14
N THR A 135 14.19 -3.95 0.66
CA THR A 135 13.42 -5.18 0.46
C THR A 135 11.99 -4.86 0.04
N ILE A 136 11.50 -5.52 -1.00
CA ILE A 136 10.07 -5.57 -1.34
C ILE A 136 9.45 -6.70 -0.53
N LEU A 137 8.46 -6.37 0.31
CA LEU A 137 7.77 -7.37 1.10
C LEU A 137 6.86 -8.22 0.22
N GLU A 138 6.82 -9.50 0.47
CA GLU A 138 5.94 -10.46 -0.18
C GLU A 138 4.66 -10.64 0.63
N VAL A 139 3.57 -11.03 -0.02
CA VAL A 139 2.33 -11.44 0.64
C VAL A 139 2.33 -12.95 0.73
N THR A 140 2.31 -13.50 1.94
CA THR A 140 2.17 -14.94 2.16
C THR A 140 0.75 -15.42 1.85
N GLN A 141 0.57 -16.73 1.68
CA GLN A 141 -0.78 -17.27 1.44
C GLN A 141 -1.72 -17.01 2.63
N ASP A 142 -1.23 -17.13 3.85
CA ASP A 142 -2.02 -16.89 5.06
C ASP A 142 -2.46 -15.40 5.16
N GLU A 143 -1.55 -14.46 4.83
CA GLU A 143 -1.88 -13.04 4.75
C GLU A 143 -2.90 -12.76 3.65
N LEU A 144 -2.75 -13.39 2.49
CA LEU A 144 -3.70 -13.25 1.38
C LEU A 144 -5.10 -13.75 1.77
N ASP A 145 -5.18 -14.87 2.46
CA ASP A 145 -6.46 -15.44 2.94
C ASP A 145 -7.12 -14.50 3.97
N LEU A 146 -6.35 -13.89 4.88
CA LEU A 146 -6.84 -12.87 5.80
C LEU A 146 -7.37 -11.63 5.06
N ILE A 147 -6.61 -11.09 4.11
CA ILE A 147 -7.01 -9.92 3.32
C ILE A 147 -8.29 -10.20 2.53
N ASN A 148 -8.43 -11.39 1.95
CA ASN A 148 -9.61 -11.76 1.15
C ASN A 148 -10.85 -12.04 2.01
N SER A 149 -10.69 -12.35 3.29
CA SER A 149 -11.80 -12.63 4.22
C SER A 149 -12.28 -11.37 4.97
N PHE A 150 -11.53 -10.28 4.89
CA PHE A 150 -11.83 -9.00 5.54
C PHE A 150 -12.81 -8.15 4.72
#